data_ef18d4f22179c408688a2ae325dc245a
#
_entry.id   ef18d4f22179c408688a2ae325dc245a
#
_cell.length_a   1.000
_cell.length_b   1.000
_cell.length_c   1.000
_cell.angle_alpha   90.00
_cell.angle_beta   90.00
_cell.angle_gamma   90.00
#
_symmetry.space_group_name_H-M   'P 1'
#
loop_
_entity.id
_entity.type
_entity.pdbx_description
1 polymer ?
#
loop_
_entity_poly.entity_id
_entity_poly.type
_entity_poly.pdbx_seq_one_letter_code
_entity_poly.pdbx_strand_id
1 'polypeptide(L)'
;MKLNNIKRTFLASAALLTTISMSAADRFVNFKQGDLLLNANNRVEIYMDTNDCKGVSYAAHALLKDIKSVSGATATLTSDAGFLKKADTARPAILVGTIGHSAAIDQLVKQKRINGNLLKGKREKFIITLIDGQLVIAGSDRRGTIYGIYELSQQMGVSPWYDWADVPVDHHDSIFVNKGIYTDGEPAVRYRGIFLNDEAPCLTSWVKNTYGTGYGDHRFYQRVFELVLRLRGNMMWPAMWGWAFYADDPENEKTADEMGVVMSTSHHEPMARNHQEY
;
A
#
# COMPACT_ATOMS: atom_id res chain seq x y z
N MET A 1 42.93 -44.40 49.94
CA MET A 1 42.36 -44.29 48.61
C MET A 1 41.26 -43.27 48.60
N LYS A 2 41.54 -42.06 48.12
CA LYS A 2 40.59 -40.92 48.17
C LYS A 2 40.11 -40.67 46.73
N LEU A 3 38.80 -40.79 46.51
CA LEU A 3 38.16 -40.42 45.24
C LEU A 3 38.00 -38.89 45.19
N ASN A 4 38.57 -38.27 44.20
CA ASN A 4 38.39 -36.83 43.93
C ASN A 4 37.11 -36.64 43.10
N ASN A 5 36.17 -35.91 43.69
CA ASN A 5 34.97 -35.40 43.00
C ASN A 5 35.33 -34.23 42.07
N ILE A 6 35.23 -34.45 40.79
CA ILE A 6 35.31 -33.39 39.81
C ILE A 6 33.89 -32.88 39.60
N LYS A 7 33.62 -31.70 40.17
CA LYS A 7 32.40 -30.92 39.86
C LYS A 7 32.53 -30.32 38.46
N ARG A 8 31.81 -30.86 37.49
CA ARG A 8 31.62 -30.24 36.18
C ARG A 8 30.59 -29.11 36.35
N THR A 9 31.06 -27.89 36.34
CA THR A 9 30.20 -26.71 36.25
C THR A 9 29.79 -26.53 34.76
N PHE A 10 28.54 -26.85 34.44
CA PHE A 10 27.96 -26.49 33.15
C PHE A 10 27.61 -25.00 33.19
N LEU A 11 28.39 -24.18 32.49
CA LEU A 11 27.95 -22.82 32.12
C LEU A 11 26.91 -22.98 31.03
N ALA A 12 25.65 -22.84 31.36
CA ALA A 12 24.58 -22.65 30.41
C ALA A 12 24.62 -21.18 29.93
N SER A 13 25.25 -20.94 28.79
CA SER A 13 25.10 -19.68 28.08
C SER A 13 23.69 -19.62 27.52
N ALA A 14 22.80 -18.97 28.24
CA ALA A 14 21.49 -18.60 27.73
C ALA A 14 21.70 -17.51 26.66
N ALA A 15 21.83 -17.93 25.41
CA ALA A 15 21.69 -17.03 24.27
C ALA A 15 20.23 -16.57 24.26
N LEU A 16 19.99 -15.34 24.68
CA LEU A 16 18.70 -14.65 24.58
C LEU A 16 18.46 -14.38 23.10
N LEU A 17 17.93 -15.37 22.40
CA LEU A 17 17.33 -15.18 21.07
C LEU A 17 16.08 -14.32 21.30
N THR A 18 16.23 -13.01 21.20
CA THR A 18 15.09 -12.13 20.94
C THR A 18 14.57 -12.49 19.54
N THR A 19 13.69 -13.47 19.48
CA THR A 19 12.82 -13.65 18.32
C THR A 19 11.96 -12.39 18.24
N ILE A 20 12.35 -11.47 17.36
CA ILE A 20 11.43 -10.44 16.89
C ILE A 20 10.36 -11.24 16.15
N SER A 21 9.28 -11.57 16.85
CA SER A 21 8.06 -12.08 16.25
C SER A 21 7.56 -10.96 15.35
N MET A 22 7.82 -11.05 14.06
CA MET A 22 7.15 -10.23 13.07
C MET A 22 5.71 -10.73 13.01
N SER A 23 4.90 -10.26 13.95
CA SER A 23 3.47 -10.44 13.94
C SER A 23 2.91 -9.64 12.76
N ALA A 24 1.95 -10.20 12.05
CA ALA A 24 1.15 -9.44 11.10
C ALA A 24 0.68 -8.14 11.75
N ALA A 25 1.11 -7.03 11.17
CA ALA A 25 0.84 -5.64 11.47
C ALA A 25 0.45 -5.33 12.93
N ASP A 26 1.43 -5.21 13.81
CA ASP A 26 1.20 -4.53 15.08
C ASP A 26 0.59 -3.14 14.78
N ARG A 27 -0.45 -2.78 15.52
CA ARG A 27 -1.17 -1.54 15.30
C ARG A 27 -0.26 -0.34 15.59
N PHE A 28 0.11 0.41 14.55
CA PHE A 28 0.98 1.57 14.67
C PHE A 28 0.20 2.90 14.68
N VAL A 29 -1.06 2.91 14.25
CA VAL A 29 -1.94 4.08 14.33
C VAL A 29 -2.78 4.02 15.60
N ASN A 30 -2.90 5.17 16.28
CA ASN A 30 -3.70 5.36 17.49
C ASN A 30 -4.41 6.72 17.41
N PHE A 31 -5.58 6.84 18.05
CA PHE A 31 -6.36 8.07 18.05
C PHE A 31 -6.34 8.85 19.37
N LYS A 32 -5.62 8.36 20.38
CA LYS A 32 -5.54 8.98 21.70
C LYS A 32 -4.15 9.53 21.99
N GLN A 33 -3.11 8.79 21.65
CA GLN A 33 -1.71 9.15 21.93
C GLN A 33 -0.76 8.39 21.00
N GLY A 34 0.45 8.92 20.82
CA GLY A 34 1.51 8.30 20.02
C GLY A 34 2.74 9.19 19.92
N ASP A 35 3.75 8.72 19.22
CA ASP A 35 5.03 9.43 19.07
C ASP A 35 4.98 10.60 18.07
N LEU A 36 4.08 10.54 17.10
CA LEU A 36 3.85 11.57 16.09
C LEU A 36 2.35 11.85 15.94
N LEU A 37 1.91 13.09 16.11
CA LEU A 37 0.56 13.54 15.71
C LEU A 37 0.60 13.86 14.21
N LEU A 38 0.02 13.00 13.39
CA LEU A 38 0.11 13.07 11.93
C LEU A 38 -0.64 14.25 11.34
N ASN A 39 -1.79 14.63 11.92
CA ASN A 39 -2.64 15.72 11.44
C ASN A 39 -2.53 16.99 12.31
N ALA A 40 -1.32 17.30 12.80
CA ALA A 40 -1.07 18.52 13.56
C ALA A 40 -1.50 19.78 12.77
N ASN A 41 -2.12 20.73 13.46
CA ASN A 41 -2.68 21.94 12.85
C ASN A 41 -3.70 21.68 11.72
N ASN A 42 -4.36 20.52 11.77
CA ASN A 42 -5.35 20.09 10.78
C ASN A 42 -4.79 20.01 9.35
N ARG A 43 -3.51 19.68 9.22
CA ARG A 43 -2.79 19.54 7.93
C ARG A 43 -1.90 18.33 7.92
N VAL A 44 -1.78 17.72 6.73
CA VAL A 44 -0.83 16.63 6.45
C VAL A 44 -0.17 16.92 5.11
N GLU A 45 1.14 16.88 5.05
CA GLU A 45 1.87 17.00 3.79
C GLU A 45 2.45 15.64 3.41
N ILE A 46 2.22 15.21 2.17
CA ILE A 46 2.77 13.97 1.63
C ILE A 46 3.81 14.34 0.59
N TYR A 47 5.04 13.85 0.77
CA TYR A 47 6.08 13.96 -0.24
C TYR A 47 6.19 12.68 -1.04
N MET A 48 6.25 12.82 -2.35
CA MET A 48 6.51 11.75 -3.31
C MET A 48 7.43 12.28 -4.43
N ASP A 49 8.45 11.52 -4.77
CA ASP A 49 9.33 11.85 -5.89
C ASP A 49 8.58 11.76 -7.24
N THR A 50 8.79 12.73 -8.14
CA THR A 50 8.18 12.74 -9.47
C THR A 50 8.62 11.57 -10.37
N ASN A 51 9.78 10.97 -10.05
CA ASN A 51 10.31 9.83 -10.78
C ASN A 51 9.78 8.48 -10.27
N ASP A 52 8.98 8.49 -9.21
CA ASP A 52 8.37 7.25 -8.71
C ASP A 52 7.26 6.75 -9.65
N CYS A 53 6.89 5.50 -9.49
CA CYS A 53 5.91 4.84 -10.36
C CYS A 53 4.54 5.53 -10.27
N LYS A 54 3.83 5.66 -11.39
CA LYS A 54 2.50 6.27 -11.44
C LYS A 54 1.49 5.61 -10.50
N GLY A 55 1.55 4.30 -10.31
CA GLY A 55 0.71 3.60 -9.35
C GLY A 55 0.87 4.09 -7.92
N VAL A 56 2.07 4.51 -7.53
CA VAL A 56 2.30 5.14 -6.22
C VAL A 56 1.59 6.48 -6.14
N SER A 57 1.56 7.26 -7.23
CA SER A 57 0.82 8.51 -7.30
C SER A 57 -0.69 8.30 -7.13
N TYR A 58 -1.28 7.27 -7.76
CA TYR A 58 -2.69 6.92 -7.56
C TYR A 58 -2.98 6.62 -6.08
N ALA A 59 -2.14 5.79 -5.44
CA ALA A 59 -2.31 5.46 -4.03
C ALA A 59 -2.09 6.67 -3.10
N ALA A 60 -1.14 7.56 -3.42
CA ALA A 60 -0.92 8.79 -2.67
C ALA A 60 -2.13 9.73 -2.75
N HIS A 61 -2.75 9.87 -3.93
CA HIS A 61 -3.98 10.64 -4.08
C HIS A 61 -5.18 10.02 -3.34
N ALA A 62 -5.26 8.69 -3.28
CA ALA A 62 -6.25 8.01 -2.46
C ALA A 62 -6.01 8.30 -0.96
N LEU A 63 -4.76 8.28 -0.50
CA LEU A 63 -4.41 8.61 0.88
C LEU A 63 -4.81 10.05 1.28
N LEU A 64 -4.73 11.03 0.36
CA LEU A 64 -5.24 12.38 0.64
C LEU A 64 -6.72 12.37 1.02
N LYS A 65 -7.52 11.59 0.27
CA LYS A 65 -8.96 11.45 0.51
C LYS A 65 -9.21 10.70 1.82
N ASP A 66 -8.45 9.64 2.09
CA ASP A 66 -8.58 8.83 3.29
C ASP A 66 -8.30 9.67 4.56
N ILE A 67 -7.22 10.44 4.58
CA ILE A 67 -6.89 11.36 5.69
C ILE A 67 -8.02 12.36 5.92
N LYS A 68 -8.53 12.96 4.84
CA LYS A 68 -9.65 13.90 4.92
C LYS A 68 -10.91 13.24 5.48
N SER A 69 -11.23 12.02 5.04
CA SER A 69 -12.42 11.28 5.51
C SER A 69 -12.31 10.94 6.99
N VAL A 70 -11.11 10.54 7.46
CA VAL A 70 -10.89 10.16 8.85
C VAL A 70 -10.88 11.37 9.79
N SER A 71 -10.23 12.48 9.40
CA SER A 71 -9.96 13.57 10.36
C SER A 71 -10.43 14.96 9.94
N GLY A 72 -10.95 15.10 8.73
CA GLY A 72 -11.26 16.40 8.16
C GLY A 72 -10.02 17.24 7.80
N ALA A 73 -8.81 16.75 8.07
CA ALA A 73 -7.56 17.47 7.81
C ALA A 73 -7.34 17.71 6.31
N THR A 74 -6.73 18.84 5.99
CA THR A 74 -6.29 19.13 4.63
C THR A 74 -4.99 18.40 4.36
N ALA A 75 -5.03 17.42 3.46
CA ALA A 75 -3.84 16.70 3.00
C ALA A 75 -3.40 17.22 1.63
N THR A 76 -2.09 17.38 1.42
CA THR A 76 -1.50 17.87 0.17
C THR A 76 -0.37 16.97 -0.28
N LEU A 77 -0.22 16.81 -1.60
CA LEU A 77 0.88 16.06 -2.22
C LEU A 77 1.89 17.06 -2.80
N THR A 78 3.16 16.87 -2.50
CA THR A 78 4.26 17.67 -3.02
C THR A 78 5.41 16.80 -3.52
N SER A 79 6.14 17.28 -4.51
CA SER A 79 7.40 16.70 -4.99
C SER A 79 8.61 17.62 -4.74
N ASP A 80 8.42 18.72 -4.02
CA ASP A 80 9.51 19.64 -3.70
C ASP A 80 10.45 19.04 -2.63
N ALA A 81 11.65 18.66 -3.06
CA ALA A 81 12.69 18.12 -2.16
C ALA A 81 13.15 19.11 -1.08
N GLY A 82 12.89 20.41 -1.22
CA GLY A 82 13.10 21.41 -0.18
C GLY A 82 12.25 21.17 1.06
N PHE A 83 11.13 20.50 0.88
CA PHE A 83 10.25 20.04 1.94
C PHE A 83 10.94 19.14 2.97
N LEU A 84 11.75 18.18 2.53
CA LEU A 84 12.48 17.24 3.41
C LEU A 84 13.55 17.91 4.27
N LYS A 85 14.04 19.09 3.86
CA LYS A 85 15.02 19.87 4.62
C LYS A 85 14.41 20.69 5.76
N LYS A 86 13.09 20.84 5.74
CA LYS A 86 12.30 21.58 6.72
C LYS A 86 11.55 20.66 7.66
N ALA A 87 12.17 19.54 8.08
CA ALA A 87 11.58 18.66 9.08
C ALA A 87 11.21 19.49 10.33
N ASP A 88 9.98 19.95 10.36
CA ASP A 88 9.38 20.69 11.45
C ASP A 88 8.32 19.80 12.07
N THR A 89 8.47 19.49 13.33
CA THR A 89 7.47 18.71 14.09
C THR A 89 6.11 19.42 14.15
N ALA A 90 6.08 20.71 13.84
CA ALA A 90 4.83 21.47 13.66
C ALA A 90 4.15 21.19 12.30
N ARG A 91 4.84 20.51 11.36
CA ARG A 91 4.31 20.10 10.06
C ARG A 91 4.68 18.65 9.80
N PRO A 92 3.96 17.71 10.39
CA PRO A 92 4.22 16.31 10.18
C PRO A 92 4.05 15.96 8.71
N ALA A 93 5.02 15.21 8.18
CA ALA A 93 5.06 14.79 6.81
C ALA A 93 5.00 13.28 6.70
N ILE A 94 4.43 12.84 5.60
CA ILE A 94 4.52 11.46 5.13
C ILE A 94 5.46 11.46 3.93
N LEU A 95 6.57 10.75 4.03
CA LEU A 95 7.45 10.48 2.90
C LEU A 95 7.08 9.12 2.31
N VAL A 96 6.63 9.08 1.08
CA VAL A 96 6.35 7.82 0.37
C VAL A 96 7.32 7.65 -0.79
N GLY A 97 7.76 6.41 -1.02
CA GLY A 97 8.61 6.15 -2.18
C GLY A 97 9.07 4.71 -2.33
N THR A 98 9.50 4.40 -3.55
CA THR A 98 10.01 3.09 -3.95
C THR A 98 11.53 3.13 -4.02
N ILE A 99 12.20 2.13 -3.44
CA ILE A 99 13.67 2.01 -3.53
C ILE A 99 14.10 1.93 -5.01
N GLY A 100 15.11 2.72 -5.38
CA GLY A 100 15.58 2.82 -6.77
C GLY A 100 14.76 3.76 -7.67
N HIS A 101 13.64 4.31 -7.20
CA HIS A 101 12.81 5.28 -7.91
C HIS A 101 12.67 6.60 -7.16
N SER A 102 12.70 6.56 -5.83
CA SER A 102 12.66 7.75 -4.99
C SER A 102 14.05 8.10 -4.47
N ALA A 103 14.59 9.24 -4.91
CA ALA A 103 15.89 9.75 -4.46
C ALA A 103 15.92 9.95 -2.93
N ALA A 104 14.80 10.36 -2.34
CA ALA A 104 14.69 10.54 -0.90
C ALA A 104 14.80 9.21 -0.14
N ILE A 105 14.13 8.16 -0.59
CA ILE A 105 14.23 6.81 0.00
C ILE A 105 15.65 6.26 -0.18
N ASP A 106 16.24 6.39 -1.37
CA ASP A 106 17.59 5.92 -1.63
C ASP A 106 18.63 6.63 -0.75
N GLN A 107 18.43 7.93 -0.48
CA GLN A 107 19.28 8.68 0.45
C GLN A 107 19.15 8.15 1.89
N LEU A 108 17.94 7.86 2.37
CA LEU A 108 17.74 7.28 3.69
C LEU A 108 18.39 5.89 3.82
N VAL A 109 18.32 5.09 2.77
CA VAL A 109 19.02 3.79 2.71
C VAL A 109 20.55 3.98 2.73
N LYS A 110 21.08 4.90 1.92
CA LYS A 110 22.52 5.22 1.89
C LYS A 110 23.03 5.71 3.25
N GLN A 111 22.24 6.49 3.96
CA GLN A 111 22.52 6.99 5.31
C GLN A 111 22.30 5.93 6.40
N LYS A 112 21.91 4.69 6.05
CA LYS A 112 21.57 3.60 6.98
C LYS A 112 20.42 3.94 7.97
N ARG A 113 19.58 4.90 7.61
CA ARG A 113 18.37 5.26 8.36
C ARG A 113 17.24 4.25 8.10
N ILE A 114 17.24 3.66 6.91
CA ILE A 114 16.43 2.50 6.54
C ILE A 114 17.38 1.34 6.25
N ASN A 115 17.07 0.16 6.79
CA ASN A 115 17.79 -1.05 6.43
C ASN A 115 17.35 -1.51 5.02
N GLY A 116 18.10 -1.12 4.00
CA GLY A 116 17.81 -1.44 2.60
C GLY A 116 17.75 -2.95 2.31
N ASN A 117 18.39 -3.81 3.12
CA ASN A 117 18.32 -5.27 2.93
C ASN A 117 16.92 -5.84 3.19
N LEU A 118 16.08 -5.11 3.92
CA LEU A 118 14.69 -5.50 4.15
C LEU A 118 13.81 -5.27 2.91
N LEU A 119 14.27 -4.44 1.96
CA LEU A 119 13.51 -4.07 0.76
C LEU A 119 14.18 -4.56 -0.53
N LYS A 120 15.50 -4.40 -0.65
CA LYS A 120 16.23 -4.65 -1.89
C LYS A 120 16.10 -6.12 -2.34
N GLY A 121 15.62 -6.31 -3.57
CA GLY A 121 15.40 -7.64 -4.14
C GLY A 121 14.21 -8.39 -3.56
N LYS A 122 13.39 -7.74 -2.74
CA LYS A 122 12.15 -8.28 -2.21
C LYS A 122 10.97 -7.95 -3.12
N ARG A 123 9.95 -8.79 -3.10
CA ARG A 123 8.74 -8.60 -3.89
C ARG A 123 7.62 -8.08 -3.00
N GLU A 124 7.00 -6.97 -3.43
CA GLU A 124 5.78 -6.42 -2.84
C GLU A 124 5.87 -6.19 -1.33
N LYS A 125 7.08 -5.87 -0.85
CA LYS A 125 7.35 -5.61 0.56
C LYS A 125 7.46 -4.12 0.82
N PHE A 126 7.04 -3.70 2.01
CA PHE A 126 7.16 -2.32 2.48
C PHE A 126 7.74 -2.25 3.89
N ILE A 127 8.18 -1.07 4.25
CA ILE A 127 8.51 -0.66 5.62
C ILE A 127 7.78 0.65 5.90
N ILE A 128 7.15 0.73 7.07
CA ILE A 128 6.61 1.95 7.65
C ILE A 128 7.36 2.23 8.93
N THR A 129 7.90 3.44 9.10
CA THR A 129 8.69 3.82 10.28
C THR A 129 8.71 5.33 10.47
N LEU A 130 9.04 5.79 11.67
CA LEU A 130 9.28 7.21 11.97
C LEU A 130 10.76 7.54 11.86
N ILE A 131 11.09 8.56 11.08
CA ILE A 131 12.45 9.10 10.93
C ILE A 131 12.39 10.62 11.06
N ASP A 132 13.09 11.18 12.05
CA ASP A 132 13.18 12.63 12.29
C ASP A 132 11.81 13.34 12.37
N GLY A 133 10.83 12.70 13.02
CA GLY A 133 9.49 13.25 13.17
C GLY A 133 8.63 13.17 11.89
N GLN A 134 9.05 12.39 10.92
CA GLN A 134 8.29 12.12 9.68
C GLN A 134 7.89 10.65 9.61
N LEU A 135 6.72 10.38 9.06
CA LEU A 135 6.30 9.02 8.73
C LEU A 135 6.88 8.65 7.37
N VAL A 136 7.67 7.60 7.32
CA VAL A 136 8.28 7.10 6.08
C VAL A 136 7.64 5.79 5.67
N ILE A 137 7.15 5.72 4.44
CA ILE A 137 6.61 4.54 3.79
C ILE A 137 7.51 4.21 2.60
N ALA A 138 8.31 3.16 2.71
CA ALA A 138 9.27 2.74 1.70
C ALA A 138 8.91 1.36 1.16
N GLY A 139 8.78 1.22 -0.15
CA GLY A 139 8.50 -0.06 -0.81
C GLY A 139 9.71 -0.64 -1.53
N SER A 140 9.72 -1.98 -1.63
CA SER A 140 10.72 -2.74 -2.39
C SER A 140 10.51 -2.62 -3.91
N ASP A 141 9.30 -2.38 -4.31
CA ASP A 141 8.83 -2.16 -5.68
C ASP A 141 7.55 -1.31 -5.66
N ARG A 142 7.00 -1.03 -6.85
CA ARG A 142 5.76 -0.26 -7.01
C ARG A 142 4.65 -0.74 -6.08
N ARG A 143 4.35 -2.03 -6.09
CA ARG A 143 3.24 -2.59 -5.28
C ARG A 143 3.57 -2.60 -3.79
N GLY A 144 4.81 -2.83 -3.41
CA GLY A 144 5.23 -2.71 -2.01
C GLY A 144 4.94 -1.31 -1.46
N THR A 145 5.27 -0.25 -2.21
CA THR A 145 4.96 1.13 -1.80
C THR A 145 3.44 1.37 -1.71
N ILE A 146 2.68 0.93 -2.70
CA ILE A 146 1.21 1.04 -2.72
C ILE A 146 0.60 0.33 -1.50
N TYR A 147 1.07 -0.88 -1.19
CA TYR A 147 0.58 -1.64 -0.03
C TYR A 147 0.91 -0.96 1.30
N GLY A 148 2.10 -0.35 1.41
CA GLY A 148 2.44 0.44 2.59
C GLY A 148 1.54 1.67 2.77
N ILE A 149 1.17 2.34 1.68
CA ILE A 149 0.22 3.46 1.71
C ILE A 149 -1.16 2.97 2.18
N TYR A 150 -1.67 1.89 1.59
CA TYR A 150 -2.98 1.34 1.98
C TYR A 150 -2.98 0.67 3.35
N GLU A 151 -1.81 0.22 3.86
CA GLU A 151 -1.68 -0.19 5.25
C GLU A 151 -1.96 0.98 6.20
N LEU A 152 -1.40 2.15 5.94
CA LEU A 152 -1.71 3.35 6.72
C LEU A 152 -3.20 3.67 6.66
N SER A 153 -3.81 3.64 5.48
CA SER A 153 -5.26 3.88 5.31
C SER A 153 -6.09 2.91 6.12
N GLN A 154 -5.78 1.63 6.09
CA GLN A 154 -6.49 0.59 6.83
C GLN A 154 -6.32 0.77 8.35
N GLN A 155 -5.12 1.09 8.81
CA GLN A 155 -4.82 1.36 10.21
C GLN A 155 -5.54 2.62 10.74
N MET A 156 -5.79 3.61 9.87
CA MET A 156 -6.63 4.77 10.16
C MET A 156 -8.13 4.45 10.17
N GLY A 157 -8.55 3.23 9.84
CA GLY A 157 -9.96 2.81 9.85
C GLY A 157 -10.65 2.89 8.50
N VAL A 158 -9.95 3.18 7.41
CA VAL A 158 -10.54 3.15 6.06
C VAL A 158 -10.57 1.72 5.55
N SER A 159 -11.76 1.14 5.47
CA SER A 159 -11.97 -0.21 4.93
C SER A 159 -11.58 -0.26 3.44
N PRO A 160 -10.97 -1.34 2.95
CA PRO A 160 -10.86 -1.57 1.50
C PRO A 160 -12.20 -1.52 0.77
N TRP A 161 -13.29 -1.81 1.47
CA TRP A 161 -14.65 -1.87 0.95
C TRP A 161 -15.44 -0.56 1.11
N TYR A 162 -14.79 0.55 1.52
CA TYR A 162 -15.45 1.82 1.80
C TYR A 162 -16.34 2.29 0.63
N ASP A 163 -15.90 2.06 -0.59
CA ASP A 163 -16.56 2.50 -1.82
C ASP A 163 -17.53 1.43 -2.40
N TRP A 164 -17.21 0.15 -2.22
CA TRP A 164 -17.94 -0.97 -2.84
C TRP A 164 -19.04 -1.56 -1.96
N ALA A 165 -18.93 -1.39 -0.67
CA ALA A 165 -19.90 -1.90 0.30
C ALA A 165 -20.38 -0.80 1.27
N ASP A 166 -20.19 0.47 0.90
CA ASP A 166 -20.60 1.64 1.68
C ASP A 166 -20.16 1.59 3.15
N VAL A 167 -18.97 1.02 3.41
CA VAL A 167 -18.44 0.91 4.77
C VAL A 167 -18.09 2.31 5.27
N PRO A 168 -18.74 2.80 6.34
CA PRO A 168 -18.47 4.15 6.83
C PRO A 168 -17.05 4.28 7.37
N VAL A 169 -16.52 5.49 7.28
CA VAL A 169 -15.23 5.87 7.88
C VAL A 169 -15.53 6.64 9.16
N ASP A 170 -15.07 6.11 10.30
CA ASP A 170 -15.24 6.79 11.59
C ASP A 170 -14.36 8.04 11.65
N HIS A 171 -14.92 9.13 12.17
CA HIS A 171 -14.19 10.38 12.36
C HIS A 171 -13.32 10.35 13.62
N HIS A 172 -12.09 10.82 13.49
CA HIS A 172 -11.12 10.97 14.58
C HIS A 172 -10.40 12.31 14.48
N ASP A 173 -10.50 13.15 15.50
CA ASP A 173 -9.85 14.46 15.55
C ASP A 173 -8.32 14.39 15.48
N SER A 174 -7.74 13.29 15.92
CA SER A 174 -6.30 13.10 16.01
C SER A 174 -5.88 11.74 15.48
N ILE A 175 -4.84 11.73 14.65
CA ILE A 175 -4.21 10.52 14.13
C ILE A 175 -2.78 10.49 14.63
N PHE A 176 -2.47 9.61 15.58
CA PHE A 176 -1.13 9.39 16.09
C PHE A 176 -0.47 8.18 15.47
N VAL A 177 0.84 8.25 15.29
CA VAL A 177 1.67 7.14 14.82
C VAL A 177 2.70 6.80 15.87
N ASN A 178 2.85 5.52 16.18
CA ASN A 178 3.83 5.01 17.13
C ASN A 178 5.16 4.69 16.45
N LYS A 179 6.26 4.85 17.19
CA LYS A 179 7.58 4.40 16.75
C LYS A 179 7.61 2.89 16.56
N GLY A 180 8.38 2.46 15.54
CA GLY A 180 8.56 1.05 15.23
C GLY A 180 9.00 0.87 13.78
N ILE A 181 9.19 -0.38 13.40
CA ILE A 181 9.35 -0.81 12.01
C ILE A 181 8.21 -1.77 11.72
N TYR A 182 7.29 -1.32 10.89
CA TYR A 182 6.08 -2.07 10.53
C TYR A 182 6.22 -2.53 9.09
N THR A 183 5.96 -3.81 8.85
CA THR A 183 6.14 -4.43 7.54
C THR A 183 5.34 -5.71 7.45
N ASP A 184 4.73 -5.96 6.30
CA ASP A 184 4.32 -7.31 5.92
C ASP A 184 5.53 -8.05 5.33
N GLY A 185 5.53 -9.37 5.35
CA GLY A 185 6.51 -10.18 4.65
C GLY A 185 6.33 -10.09 3.13
N GLU A 186 7.21 -10.76 2.39
CA GLU A 186 6.93 -11.05 0.98
C GLU A 186 5.73 -11.97 0.88
N PRO A 187 4.76 -11.71 -0.03
CA PRO A 187 3.63 -12.61 -0.20
C PRO A 187 4.09 -14.00 -0.66
N ALA A 188 3.59 -15.04 0.00
CA ALA A 188 3.89 -16.43 -0.37
C ALA A 188 3.36 -16.80 -1.77
N VAL A 189 2.20 -16.26 -2.14
CA VAL A 189 1.57 -16.45 -3.45
C VAL A 189 1.89 -15.28 -4.36
N ARG A 190 2.40 -15.56 -5.57
CA ARG A 190 2.84 -14.51 -6.51
C ARG A 190 1.69 -13.72 -7.07
N TYR A 191 0.60 -14.36 -7.50
CA TYR A 191 -0.57 -13.71 -8.06
C TYR A 191 -1.77 -13.91 -7.15
N ARG A 192 -2.39 -12.82 -6.75
CA ARG A 192 -3.53 -12.76 -5.83
C ARG A 192 -4.53 -11.80 -6.42
N GLY A 193 -5.73 -12.26 -6.67
CA GLY A 193 -6.70 -11.43 -7.37
C GLY A 193 -8.11 -11.95 -7.24
N ILE A 194 -8.99 -11.29 -7.96
CA ILE A 194 -10.39 -11.63 -8.05
C ILE A 194 -10.77 -11.94 -9.49
N PHE A 195 -11.75 -12.78 -9.66
CA PHE A 195 -12.53 -12.91 -10.88
C PHE A 195 -13.70 -11.92 -10.80
N LEU A 196 -13.81 -11.05 -11.80
CA LEU A 196 -14.91 -10.09 -11.90
C LEU A 196 -15.89 -10.58 -12.95
N ASN A 197 -17.07 -11.01 -12.51
CA ASN A 197 -18.13 -11.42 -13.40
C ASN A 197 -18.88 -10.19 -13.93
N ASP A 198 -18.96 -10.04 -15.27
CA ASP A 198 -19.58 -8.92 -15.95
C ASP A 198 -21.01 -9.22 -16.46
N GLU A 199 -21.59 -10.36 -16.06
CA GLU A 199 -22.93 -10.73 -16.49
C GLU A 199 -24.00 -9.73 -16.05
N ALA A 200 -24.92 -9.46 -17.00
CA ALA A 200 -26.10 -8.66 -16.74
C ALA A 200 -27.11 -9.41 -15.82
N PRO A 201 -27.96 -8.68 -15.08
CA PRO A 201 -28.15 -7.23 -15.12
C PRO A 201 -27.35 -6.46 -14.06
N CYS A 202 -26.71 -7.12 -13.08
CA CYS A 202 -26.21 -6.48 -11.88
C CYS A 202 -25.12 -5.45 -12.16
N LEU A 203 -23.89 -5.92 -12.40
CA LEU A 203 -22.74 -5.04 -12.50
C LEU A 203 -22.79 -4.15 -13.74
N THR A 204 -23.20 -4.70 -14.89
CA THR A 204 -23.35 -3.93 -16.13
C THR A 204 -24.33 -2.77 -16.01
N SER A 205 -25.48 -2.98 -15.33
CA SER A 205 -26.46 -1.92 -15.10
C SER A 205 -25.91 -0.86 -14.16
N TRP A 206 -25.21 -1.27 -13.11
CA TRP A 206 -24.57 -0.34 -12.18
C TRP A 206 -23.51 0.52 -12.86
N VAL A 207 -22.62 -0.10 -13.68
CA VAL A 207 -21.59 0.62 -14.45
C VAL A 207 -22.23 1.62 -15.40
N LYS A 208 -23.26 1.22 -16.15
CA LYS A 208 -23.98 2.11 -17.07
C LYS A 208 -24.59 3.32 -16.33
N ASN A 209 -25.23 3.08 -15.20
CA ASN A 209 -25.84 4.15 -14.42
C ASN A 209 -24.80 5.09 -13.78
N THR A 210 -23.64 4.57 -13.40
CA THR A 210 -22.60 5.34 -12.71
C THR A 210 -21.71 6.11 -13.70
N TYR A 211 -21.33 5.51 -14.82
CA TYR A 211 -20.34 6.07 -15.76
C TYR A 211 -20.93 6.48 -17.08
N GLY A 212 -22.18 6.08 -17.39
CA GLY A 212 -22.83 6.37 -18.67
C GLY A 212 -22.32 5.53 -19.85
N THR A 213 -21.49 4.52 -19.58
CA THR A 213 -20.90 3.60 -20.57
C THR A 213 -21.63 2.26 -20.56
N GLY A 214 -21.47 1.47 -21.62
CA GLY A 214 -22.02 0.12 -21.68
C GLY A 214 -21.47 -0.77 -20.58
N TYR A 215 -20.14 -0.86 -20.50
CA TYR A 215 -19.42 -1.57 -19.45
C TYR A 215 -17.93 -1.17 -19.44
N GLY A 216 -17.34 -1.14 -18.26
CA GLY A 216 -15.91 -1.30 -18.01
C GLY A 216 -14.94 -0.40 -18.77
N ASP A 217 -15.12 0.92 -18.72
CA ASP A 217 -14.05 1.84 -19.10
C ASP A 217 -12.98 1.96 -18.01
N HIS A 218 -11.86 2.65 -18.32
CA HIS A 218 -10.74 2.82 -17.39
C HIS A 218 -11.13 3.46 -16.04
N ARG A 219 -12.18 4.28 -15.97
CA ARG A 219 -12.66 4.92 -14.73
C ARG A 219 -13.25 3.88 -13.77
N PHE A 220 -14.02 2.94 -14.32
CA PHE A 220 -14.55 1.80 -13.58
C PHE A 220 -13.42 0.88 -13.12
N TYR A 221 -12.54 0.48 -14.05
CA TYR A 221 -11.45 -0.43 -13.73
C TYR A 221 -10.46 0.16 -12.75
N GLN A 222 -10.18 1.46 -12.79
CA GLN A 222 -9.34 2.13 -11.79
C GLN A 222 -9.87 1.91 -10.37
N ARG A 223 -11.18 1.98 -10.17
CA ARG A 223 -11.79 1.71 -8.85
C ARG A 223 -11.69 0.24 -8.44
N VAL A 224 -11.87 -0.67 -9.39
CA VAL A 224 -11.67 -2.10 -9.13
C VAL A 224 -10.21 -2.40 -8.79
N PHE A 225 -9.27 -1.81 -9.52
CA PHE A 225 -7.83 -1.97 -9.25
C PHE A 225 -7.44 -1.41 -7.89
N GLU A 226 -8.01 -0.27 -7.50
CA GLU A 226 -7.83 0.27 -6.16
C GLU A 226 -8.28 -0.73 -5.08
N LEU A 227 -9.47 -1.33 -5.21
CA LEU A 227 -9.95 -2.36 -4.30
C LEU A 227 -8.99 -3.55 -4.22
N VAL A 228 -8.57 -4.09 -5.37
CA VAL A 228 -7.62 -5.21 -5.45
C VAL A 228 -6.33 -4.87 -4.70
N LEU A 229 -5.77 -3.68 -4.92
CA LEU A 229 -4.53 -3.24 -4.29
C LEU A 229 -4.69 -2.98 -2.79
N ARG A 230 -5.82 -2.42 -2.35
CA ARG A 230 -6.15 -2.25 -0.92
C ARG A 230 -6.26 -3.60 -0.19
N LEU A 231 -6.70 -4.64 -0.89
CA LEU A 231 -6.78 -6.02 -0.41
C LEU A 231 -5.44 -6.80 -0.54
N ARG A 232 -4.34 -6.14 -0.86
CA ARG A 232 -3.03 -6.76 -1.15
C ARG A 232 -3.05 -7.71 -2.35
N GLY A 233 -4.04 -7.58 -3.22
CA GLY A 233 -4.08 -8.25 -4.52
C GLY A 233 -3.22 -7.54 -5.55
N ASN A 234 -2.96 -8.23 -6.65
CA ASN A 234 -2.15 -7.69 -7.76
C ASN A 234 -2.62 -8.20 -9.13
N MET A 235 -3.75 -8.89 -9.19
CA MET A 235 -4.26 -9.50 -10.40
C MET A 235 -5.77 -9.36 -10.48
N MET A 236 -6.28 -9.20 -11.69
CA MET A 236 -7.70 -9.26 -11.96
C MET A 236 -7.98 -10.15 -13.17
N TRP A 237 -9.09 -10.85 -13.10
CA TRP A 237 -9.57 -11.71 -14.17
C TRP A 237 -10.99 -11.27 -14.57
N PRO A 238 -11.16 -10.49 -15.66
CA PRO A 238 -12.49 -10.06 -16.10
C PRO A 238 -13.18 -11.18 -16.87
N ALA A 239 -14.50 -11.28 -16.73
CA ALA A 239 -15.32 -12.14 -17.56
C ALA A 239 -15.76 -11.36 -18.79
N MET A 240 -15.18 -11.64 -19.91
CA MET A 240 -15.36 -10.86 -21.15
C MET A 240 -16.39 -11.50 -22.09
N TRP A 241 -17.63 -11.68 -21.63
CA TRP A 241 -18.68 -12.32 -22.43
C TRP A 241 -19.12 -11.51 -23.65
N GLY A 242 -19.45 -10.29 -23.47
CA GLY A 242 -19.89 -9.37 -24.51
C GLY A 242 -19.00 -8.13 -24.63
N TRP A 243 -17.86 -8.15 -23.94
CA TRP A 243 -16.98 -7.01 -23.75
C TRP A 243 -15.53 -7.41 -23.96
N ALA A 244 -14.71 -6.47 -24.38
CA ALA A 244 -13.31 -6.70 -24.66
C ALA A 244 -12.46 -5.68 -23.90
N PHE A 245 -11.95 -6.05 -22.72
CA PHE A 245 -11.19 -5.18 -21.83
C PHE A 245 -10.15 -4.33 -22.56
N TYR A 246 -9.42 -4.93 -23.52
CA TYR A 246 -8.34 -4.26 -24.23
C TYR A 246 -8.83 -3.43 -25.43
N ALA A 247 -9.98 -3.76 -26.01
CA ALA A 247 -10.51 -3.12 -27.21
C ALA A 247 -11.59 -2.07 -26.91
N ASP A 248 -12.37 -2.26 -25.84
CA ASP A 248 -13.49 -1.36 -25.50
C ASP A 248 -12.99 0.02 -25.05
N ASP A 249 -11.85 0.07 -24.36
CA ASP A 249 -11.21 1.31 -23.97
C ASP A 249 -9.68 1.10 -23.90
N PRO A 250 -8.90 1.74 -24.78
CA PRO A 250 -7.43 1.59 -24.80
C PRO A 250 -6.74 2.09 -23.54
N GLU A 251 -7.39 2.94 -22.72
CA GLU A 251 -6.86 3.37 -21.44
C GLU A 251 -6.98 2.28 -20.35
N ASN A 252 -7.76 1.22 -20.57
CA ASN A 252 -7.90 0.11 -19.63
C ASN A 252 -6.56 -0.60 -19.37
N GLU A 253 -5.87 -0.99 -20.44
CA GLU A 253 -4.56 -1.65 -20.37
C GLU A 253 -3.52 -0.75 -19.71
N LYS A 254 -3.46 0.50 -20.14
CA LYS A 254 -2.55 1.50 -19.60
C LYS A 254 -2.80 1.73 -18.09
N THR A 255 -4.06 1.85 -17.69
CA THR A 255 -4.44 2.03 -16.29
C THR A 255 -4.03 0.83 -15.44
N ALA A 256 -4.25 -0.39 -15.94
CA ALA A 256 -3.82 -1.62 -15.26
C ALA A 256 -2.30 -1.66 -15.09
N ASP A 257 -1.54 -1.36 -16.15
CA ASP A 257 -0.08 -1.33 -16.07
C ASP A 257 0.43 -0.24 -15.14
N GLU A 258 -0.08 0.99 -15.25
CA GLU A 258 0.31 2.10 -14.39
C GLU A 258 0.06 1.79 -12.90
N MET A 259 -1.11 1.23 -12.57
CA MET A 259 -1.47 0.86 -11.21
C MET A 259 -0.76 -0.42 -10.72
N GLY A 260 -0.23 -1.22 -11.63
CA GLY A 260 0.51 -2.45 -11.30
C GLY A 260 -0.38 -3.66 -11.11
N VAL A 261 -1.55 -3.69 -11.72
CA VAL A 261 -2.45 -4.83 -11.71
C VAL A 261 -2.23 -5.69 -12.94
N VAL A 262 -1.98 -6.97 -12.73
CA VAL A 262 -1.84 -7.96 -13.79
C VAL A 262 -3.22 -8.37 -14.27
N MET A 263 -3.45 -8.25 -15.57
CA MET A 263 -4.71 -8.66 -16.17
C MET A 263 -4.59 -10.06 -16.76
N SER A 264 -5.62 -10.88 -16.56
CA SER A 264 -5.82 -12.14 -17.25
C SER A 264 -6.85 -11.95 -18.36
N THR A 265 -7.07 -12.99 -19.13
CA THR A 265 -8.09 -13.05 -20.18
C THR A 265 -9.40 -13.65 -19.63
N SER A 266 -10.40 -13.84 -20.50
CA SER A 266 -11.67 -14.47 -20.15
C SER A 266 -11.48 -15.83 -19.44
N HIS A 267 -12.42 -16.18 -18.59
CA HIS A 267 -12.38 -17.48 -17.89
C HIS A 267 -12.65 -18.67 -18.83
N HIS A 268 -13.22 -18.44 -20.00
CA HIS A 268 -13.42 -19.48 -21.01
C HIS A 268 -12.18 -19.73 -21.88
N GLU A 269 -11.37 -18.68 -22.09
CA GLU A 269 -10.15 -18.73 -22.89
C GLU A 269 -8.91 -18.32 -22.07
N PRO A 270 -8.56 -19.04 -21.00
CA PRO A 270 -7.50 -18.59 -20.09
C PRO A 270 -6.11 -18.57 -20.73
N MET A 271 -5.94 -19.21 -21.87
CA MET A 271 -4.67 -19.29 -22.63
C MET A 271 -4.71 -18.47 -23.92
N ALA A 272 -5.80 -17.79 -24.23
CA ALA A 272 -6.00 -17.01 -25.44
C ALA A 272 -6.42 -15.58 -25.13
N ARG A 273 -6.38 -14.72 -26.14
CA ARG A 273 -7.03 -13.41 -26.07
C ARG A 273 -8.54 -13.56 -26.07
N ASN A 274 -9.23 -12.51 -25.62
CA ASN A 274 -10.67 -12.44 -25.74
C ASN A 274 -11.10 -12.65 -27.21
N HIS A 275 -12.08 -13.53 -27.45
CA HIS A 275 -12.61 -13.82 -28.78
C HIS A 275 -13.23 -12.61 -29.50
N GLN A 276 -13.61 -11.54 -28.78
CA GLN A 276 -14.07 -10.28 -29.34
C GLN A 276 -12.94 -9.46 -30.02
N GLU A 277 -11.70 -9.87 -29.85
CA GLU A 277 -10.52 -9.17 -30.38
C GLU A 277 -9.99 -9.82 -31.70
N TYR A 278 -10.63 -10.86 -32.20
CA TYR A 278 -10.25 -11.55 -33.43
C TYR A 278 -11.18 -11.18 -34.61
#